data_d7fc1c136bb70acfbc2dec778f562598
#
_entry.id   d7fc1c136bb70acfbc2dec778f562598
#
_cell.length_a   1.000
_cell.length_b   1.000
_cell.length_c   1.000
_cell.angle_alpha   90.00
_cell.angle_beta   90.00
_cell.angle_gamma   90.00
#
_symmetry.space_group_name_H-M   'P 1'
#
loop_
_entity.id
_entity.type
_entity.pdbx_description
1 polymer ?
#
loop_
_entity_poly.entity_id
_entity_poly.type
_entity_poly.pdbx_seq_one_letter_code
_entity_poly.pdbx_strand_id
1 'polypeptide(L)'
;EKLRGFFCYIDHDTQNLKHWHMLDSHGIAYQGNILSRSFASNAPHVKELGLEEAAYGIDTSNLDTMIDSLAQINSRMPMIKSIRGPYDGPHMWLQDTLSLARMCSADFIVYNGTPGCRNTWGMVKLMARDTEKAGIPTYIMYADAFDDRVESWDVTKERFEEFLKVRRLLS
;
A
#
# COMPACT_ATOMS: atom_id res chain seq x y z
N GLU A 1 -6.60 12.14 -16.45
CA GLU A 1 -6.68 11.52 -15.12
C GLU A 1 -8.09 11.73 -14.56
N LYS A 2 -8.82 10.65 -14.34
CA LYS A 2 -10.19 10.70 -13.82
C LYS A 2 -10.27 10.21 -12.38
N LEU A 3 -9.43 9.26 -12.01
CA LEU A 3 -9.41 8.61 -10.71
C LEU A 3 -7.98 8.42 -10.23
N ARG A 4 -7.78 8.40 -8.90
CA ARG A 4 -6.50 8.18 -8.24
C ARG A 4 -6.60 6.95 -7.34
N GLY A 5 -5.81 5.93 -7.65
CA GLY A 5 -5.73 4.70 -6.86
C GLY A 5 -4.48 4.67 -5.99
N PHE A 6 -4.63 4.43 -4.69
CA PHE A 6 -3.52 4.17 -3.78
C PHE A 6 -3.47 2.68 -3.43
N PHE A 7 -2.29 2.08 -3.47
CA PHE A 7 -2.12 0.66 -3.25
C PHE A 7 -1.58 0.40 -1.84
N CYS A 8 -2.36 -0.35 -1.06
CA CYS A 8 -1.94 -0.76 0.25
C CYS A 8 -1.17 -2.07 0.12
N TYR A 9 0.07 -2.10 0.52
CA TYR A 9 0.96 -3.22 0.47
C TYR A 9 1.83 -3.29 -0.79
N ILE A 10 2.47 -4.43 -1.05
CA ILE A 10 3.42 -4.61 -2.16
C ILE A 10 2.65 -4.86 -3.45
N ASP A 11 3.01 -4.13 -4.50
CA ASP A 11 2.47 -4.38 -5.83
C ASP A 11 3.09 -5.65 -6.40
N HIS A 12 2.35 -6.74 -6.34
CA HIS A 12 2.80 -8.00 -6.89
C HIS A 12 2.78 -8.01 -8.43
N ASP A 13 1.94 -7.16 -9.02
CA ASP A 13 1.71 -7.14 -10.46
C ASP A 13 2.46 -6.03 -11.19
N THR A 14 3.51 -5.43 -10.59
CA THR A 14 4.26 -4.34 -11.23
C THR A 14 4.88 -4.72 -12.57
N GLN A 15 5.11 -5.99 -12.81
CA GLN A 15 5.62 -6.51 -14.09
C GLN A 15 4.50 -6.95 -15.04
N ASN A 16 3.24 -6.97 -14.58
CA ASN A 16 2.12 -7.37 -15.41
C ASN A 16 1.61 -6.19 -16.23
N LEU A 17 1.97 -6.13 -17.50
CA LEU A 17 1.50 -5.09 -18.41
C LEU A 17 -0.02 -5.01 -18.50
N LYS A 18 -0.75 -6.11 -18.35
CA LYS A 18 -2.21 -6.14 -18.37
C LYS A 18 -2.80 -5.32 -17.23
N HIS A 19 -2.15 -5.36 -16.05
CA HIS A 19 -2.57 -4.53 -14.90
C HIS A 19 -2.46 -3.04 -15.22
N TRP A 20 -1.33 -2.60 -15.73
CA TRP A 20 -1.12 -1.19 -16.11
C TRP A 20 -2.05 -0.74 -17.22
N HIS A 21 -2.21 -1.55 -18.26
CA HIS A 21 -3.18 -1.26 -19.33
C HIS A 21 -4.61 -1.15 -18.84
N MET A 22 -5.00 -1.95 -17.85
CA MET A 22 -6.31 -1.84 -17.23
C MET A 22 -6.48 -0.51 -16.50
N LEU A 23 -5.53 -0.09 -15.68
CA LEU A 23 -5.58 1.20 -15.00
C LEU A 23 -5.67 2.35 -16.02
N ASP A 24 -4.79 2.34 -17.02
CA ASP A 24 -4.76 3.36 -18.07
C ASP A 24 -6.08 3.43 -18.84
N SER A 25 -6.68 2.29 -19.20
CA SER A 25 -7.94 2.23 -19.95
C SER A 25 -9.12 2.83 -19.19
N HIS A 26 -9.06 2.86 -17.87
CA HIS A 26 -10.06 3.50 -16.99
C HIS A 26 -9.66 4.92 -16.56
N GLY A 27 -8.54 5.44 -17.05
CA GLY A 27 -8.02 6.76 -16.67
C GLY A 27 -7.61 6.84 -15.20
N ILE A 28 -7.16 5.72 -14.63
CA ILE A 28 -6.75 5.63 -13.23
C ILE A 28 -5.26 5.96 -13.10
N ALA A 29 -4.95 6.99 -12.33
CA ALA A 29 -3.58 7.32 -11.97
C ALA A 29 -3.16 6.52 -10.73
N TYR A 30 -2.09 5.74 -10.87
CA TYR A 30 -1.43 5.07 -9.77
C TYR A 30 -0.68 6.08 -8.90
N GLN A 31 -1.07 6.19 -7.63
CA GLN A 31 -0.48 7.15 -6.69
C GLN A 31 0.68 6.61 -5.87
N GLY A 32 1.08 5.38 -6.14
CA GLY A 32 2.09 4.67 -5.39
C GLY A 32 1.49 3.69 -4.38
N ASN A 33 2.37 3.03 -3.66
CA ASN A 33 2.01 2.08 -2.63
C ASN A 33 2.57 2.49 -1.26
N ILE A 34 2.18 1.76 -0.22
CA ILE A 34 2.61 2.07 1.15
C ILE A 34 4.13 2.04 1.31
N LEU A 35 4.83 1.17 0.59
CA LEU A 35 6.30 1.09 0.66
C LEU A 35 6.94 2.27 -0.08
N SER A 36 6.56 2.52 -1.34
CA SER A 36 7.15 3.58 -2.14
C SER A 36 6.94 4.97 -1.53
N ARG A 37 5.79 5.19 -0.91
CA ARG A 37 5.46 6.47 -0.27
C ARG A 37 6.00 6.60 1.15
N SER A 38 6.23 5.51 1.85
CA SER A 38 6.84 5.53 3.19
C SER A 38 8.26 6.09 3.18
N PHE A 39 8.92 6.05 2.04
CA PHE A 39 10.25 6.62 1.86
C PHE A 39 10.25 8.06 1.35
N ALA A 40 9.11 8.65 1.04
CA ALA A 40 9.05 10.04 0.63
C ALA A 40 9.35 10.96 1.83
N SER A 41 10.22 11.95 1.63
CA SER A 41 10.62 12.90 2.68
C SER A 41 9.44 13.70 3.26
N ASN A 42 8.36 13.85 2.49
CA ASN A 42 7.13 14.51 2.90
C ASN A 42 6.07 13.56 3.48
N ALA A 43 6.39 12.29 3.67
CA ALA A 43 5.46 11.33 4.24
C ALA A 43 5.11 11.73 5.70
N PRO A 44 3.84 11.59 6.12
CA PRO A 44 3.40 12.05 7.44
C PRO A 44 4.24 11.52 8.60
N HIS A 45 4.56 10.23 8.60
CA HIS A 45 5.35 9.62 9.67
C HIS A 45 6.80 10.17 9.74
N VAL A 46 7.36 10.60 8.62
CA VAL A 46 8.69 11.22 8.58
C VAL A 46 8.64 12.58 9.25
N LYS A 47 7.61 13.37 8.98
CA LYS A 47 7.39 14.68 9.60
C LYS A 47 7.12 14.56 11.10
N GLU A 48 6.25 13.64 11.50
CA GLU A 48 5.92 13.40 12.91
C GLU A 48 7.16 13.04 13.76
N LEU A 49 8.16 12.42 13.13
CA LEU A 49 9.39 12.02 13.79
C LEU A 49 10.52 13.06 13.65
N GLY A 50 10.28 14.17 12.94
CA GLY A 50 11.29 15.21 12.71
C GLY A 50 12.47 14.75 11.86
N LEU A 51 12.22 13.90 10.87
CA LEU A 51 13.25 13.17 10.13
C LEU A 51 13.32 13.53 8.65
N GLU A 52 12.76 14.65 8.26
CA GLU A 52 12.65 15.08 6.86
C GLU A 52 13.99 15.06 6.12
N GLU A 53 15.06 15.44 6.80
CA GLU A 53 16.42 15.45 6.23
C GLU A 53 17.11 14.07 6.30
N ALA A 54 16.72 13.26 7.26
CA ALA A 54 17.38 11.95 7.54
C ALA A 54 16.62 10.75 6.98
N ALA A 55 15.51 10.96 6.27
CA ALA A 55 14.63 9.87 5.86
C ALA A 55 15.33 8.78 5.04
N TYR A 56 16.42 9.13 4.35
CA TYR A 56 17.21 8.22 3.50
C TYR A 56 18.72 8.34 3.73
N GLY A 57 19.15 9.17 4.65
CA GLY A 57 20.56 9.36 4.92
C GLY A 57 21.16 8.14 5.63
N ILE A 58 21.90 7.31 4.89
CA ILE A 58 22.77 6.30 5.50
C ILE A 58 24.08 7.00 5.80
N ASP A 59 24.45 7.03 7.08
CA ASP A 59 25.76 7.53 7.51
C ASP A 59 26.84 6.50 7.25
N THR A 60 27.65 6.72 6.25
CA THR A 60 28.75 5.84 5.83
C THR A 60 30.10 6.22 6.45
N SER A 61 30.15 7.09 7.46
CA SER A 61 31.37 7.56 8.09
C SER A 61 32.20 6.42 8.71
N ASN A 62 31.51 5.44 9.29
CA ASN A 62 32.08 4.21 9.81
C ASN A 62 31.02 3.09 9.83
N LEU A 63 31.45 1.87 10.16
CA LEU A 63 30.57 0.71 10.14
C LEU A 63 29.42 0.80 11.15
N ASP A 64 29.69 1.30 12.36
CA ASP A 64 28.68 1.35 13.41
C ASP A 64 27.59 2.36 13.07
N THR A 65 27.93 3.57 12.62
CA THR A 65 26.98 4.59 12.20
C THR A 65 26.19 4.16 10.96
N MET A 66 26.82 3.42 10.06
CA MET A 66 26.15 2.84 8.89
C MET A 66 25.08 1.81 9.32
N ILE A 67 25.43 0.89 10.23
CA ILE A 67 24.50 -0.10 10.75
C ILE A 67 23.36 0.58 11.50
N ASP A 68 23.65 1.56 12.36
CA ASP A 68 22.66 2.27 13.15
C ASP A 68 21.68 3.05 12.26
N SER A 69 22.18 3.77 11.26
CA SER A 69 21.32 4.52 10.32
C SER A 69 20.44 3.60 9.48
N LEU A 70 20.98 2.47 9.01
CA LEU A 70 20.21 1.43 8.33
C LEU A 70 19.12 0.83 9.24
N ALA A 71 19.47 0.50 10.47
CA ALA A 71 18.52 -0.04 11.44
C ALA A 71 17.39 0.95 11.74
N GLN A 72 17.71 2.24 11.89
CA GLN A 72 16.73 3.30 12.11
C GLN A 72 15.76 3.42 10.93
N ILE A 73 16.25 3.43 9.68
CA ILE A 73 15.41 3.49 8.48
C ILE A 73 14.48 2.27 8.45
N ASN A 74 15.04 1.07 8.60
CA ASN A 74 14.27 -0.16 8.53
C ASN A 74 13.23 -0.29 9.66
N SER A 75 13.55 0.16 10.88
CA SER A 75 12.61 0.07 12.01
C SER A 75 11.29 0.84 11.81
N ARG A 76 11.27 1.79 10.88
CA ARG A 76 10.11 2.63 10.57
C ARG A 76 9.27 2.10 9.41
N MET A 77 9.77 1.11 8.69
CA MET A 77 9.05 0.55 7.55
C MET A 77 7.73 -0.08 7.99
N PRO A 78 6.64 0.11 7.23
CA PRO A 78 5.35 -0.51 7.52
C PRO A 78 5.45 -2.04 7.69
N MET A 79 6.36 -2.69 6.98
CA MET A 79 6.61 -4.13 7.09
C MET A 79 7.07 -4.54 8.49
N ILE A 80 7.87 -3.73 9.15
CA ILE A 80 8.34 -4.01 10.52
C ILE A 80 7.19 -3.93 11.52
N LYS A 81 6.24 -3.02 11.31
CA LYS A 81 5.02 -2.96 12.13
C LYS A 81 4.23 -4.27 12.07
N SER A 82 4.22 -4.95 10.92
CA SER A 82 3.54 -6.24 10.79
C SER A 82 4.20 -7.35 11.61
N ILE A 83 5.52 -7.31 11.74
CA ILE A 83 6.29 -8.26 12.58
C ILE A 83 6.06 -7.96 14.06
N ARG A 84 5.95 -6.70 14.42
CA ARG A 84 5.68 -6.24 15.78
C ARG A 84 4.21 -6.31 16.18
N GLY A 85 3.34 -6.74 15.30
CA GLY A 85 1.89 -6.71 15.39
C GLY A 85 1.24 -6.80 16.77
N PRO A 86 1.61 -7.73 17.66
CA PRO A 86 1.06 -7.79 19.01
C PRO A 86 1.32 -6.53 19.87
N TYR A 87 2.38 -5.82 19.58
CA TYR A 87 2.78 -4.61 20.30
C TYR A 87 2.22 -3.32 19.68
N ASP A 88 2.03 -3.32 18.35
CA ASP A 88 1.56 -2.16 17.59
C ASP A 88 0.04 -2.19 17.35
N GLY A 89 -0.63 -3.28 17.73
CA GLY A 89 -2.07 -3.46 17.58
C GLY A 89 -2.51 -3.95 16.19
N PRO A 90 -3.78 -4.34 16.05
CA PRO A 90 -4.30 -4.95 14.83
C PRO A 90 -4.47 -3.96 13.67
N HIS A 91 -4.25 -2.68 13.89
CA HIS A 91 -4.44 -1.61 12.89
C HIS A 91 -3.13 -1.02 12.39
N MET A 92 -2.04 -1.76 12.50
CA MET A 92 -0.68 -1.28 12.30
C MET A 92 -0.43 -0.52 10.99
N TRP A 93 -1.12 -0.89 9.90
CA TRP A 93 -0.98 -0.19 8.62
C TRP A 93 -2.11 0.79 8.32
N LEU A 94 -3.15 0.79 9.12
CA LEU A 94 -4.33 1.60 8.85
C LEU A 94 -3.99 3.09 8.83
N GLN A 95 -3.27 3.57 9.82
CA GLN A 95 -2.91 4.98 9.91
C GLN A 95 -1.96 5.40 8.79
N ASP A 96 -0.94 4.59 8.50
CA ASP A 96 -0.02 4.86 7.39
C ASP A 96 -0.78 4.87 6.05
N THR A 97 -1.64 3.88 5.82
CA THR A 97 -2.44 3.79 4.60
C THR A 97 -3.37 5.00 4.44
N LEU A 98 -4.11 5.37 5.49
CA LEU A 98 -5.02 6.51 5.46
C LEU A 98 -4.27 7.84 5.28
N SER A 99 -3.17 8.01 5.98
CA SER A 99 -2.36 9.23 5.89
C SER A 99 -1.78 9.40 4.49
N LEU A 100 -1.21 8.33 3.93
CA LEU A 100 -0.62 8.36 2.60
C LEU A 100 -1.66 8.48 1.49
N ALA A 101 -2.78 7.76 1.59
CA ALA A 101 -3.88 7.87 0.64
C ALA A 101 -4.47 9.29 0.61
N ARG A 102 -4.66 9.91 1.77
CA ARG A 102 -5.12 11.30 1.87
C ARG A 102 -4.10 12.29 1.32
N MET A 103 -2.82 12.11 1.63
CA MET A 103 -1.75 12.95 1.08
C MET A 103 -1.73 12.92 -0.44
N CYS A 104 -2.00 11.76 -1.04
CA CYS A 104 -2.09 11.57 -2.49
C CYS A 104 -3.47 11.95 -3.06
N SER A 105 -4.42 12.36 -2.22
CA SER A 105 -5.81 12.61 -2.60
C SER A 105 -6.43 11.42 -3.35
N ALA A 106 -6.19 10.21 -2.84
CA ALA A 106 -6.67 8.99 -3.46
C ALA A 106 -8.20 8.89 -3.39
N ASP A 107 -8.82 8.49 -4.49
CA ASP A 107 -10.26 8.29 -4.60
C ASP A 107 -10.67 6.91 -4.12
N PHE A 108 -9.75 5.95 -4.15
CA PHE A 108 -9.93 4.60 -3.61
C PHE A 108 -8.59 3.95 -3.25
N ILE A 109 -8.67 2.87 -2.48
CA ILE A 109 -7.53 2.05 -2.09
C ILE A 109 -7.67 0.66 -2.72
N VAL A 110 -6.56 0.10 -3.20
CA VAL A 110 -6.44 -1.32 -3.55
C VAL A 110 -5.61 -2.01 -2.48
N TYR A 111 -6.19 -3.01 -1.84
CA TYR A 111 -5.44 -3.90 -0.96
C TYR A 111 -5.10 -5.16 -1.74
N ASN A 112 -3.88 -5.25 -2.18
CA ASN A 112 -3.34 -6.43 -2.86
C ASN A 112 -2.45 -7.22 -1.88
N GLY A 113 -2.74 -8.47 -1.70
CA GLY A 113 -2.00 -9.31 -0.76
C GLY A 113 -2.02 -10.76 -1.18
N THR A 114 -0.91 -11.45 -0.94
CA THR A 114 -0.78 -12.87 -1.21
C THR A 114 -1.64 -13.67 -0.21
N PRO A 115 -2.61 -14.47 -0.65
CA PRO A 115 -3.50 -15.26 0.23
C PRO A 115 -2.75 -16.17 1.21
N GLY A 116 -1.56 -16.63 0.86
CA GLY A 116 -0.71 -17.44 1.74
C GLY A 116 0.00 -16.65 2.84
N CYS A 117 -0.01 -15.34 2.80
CA CYS A 117 0.66 -14.50 3.79
C CYS A 117 -0.24 -14.24 5.00
N ARG A 118 0.02 -14.89 6.12
CA ARG A 118 -0.78 -14.73 7.35
C ARG A 118 -0.81 -13.28 7.86
N ASN A 119 0.29 -12.57 7.75
CA ASN A 119 0.38 -11.21 8.28
C ASN A 119 -0.49 -10.23 7.49
N THR A 120 -0.47 -10.31 6.18
CA THR A 120 -1.24 -9.39 5.33
C THR A 120 -2.68 -9.84 5.17
N TRP A 121 -2.87 -11.13 4.88
CA TRP A 121 -4.19 -11.66 4.57
C TRP A 121 -5.12 -11.76 5.78
N GLY A 122 -4.56 -12.04 6.96
CA GLY A 122 -5.32 -12.07 8.21
C GLY A 122 -5.97 -10.72 8.56
N MET A 123 -5.42 -9.61 8.08
CA MET A 123 -5.89 -8.26 8.37
C MET A 123 -6.72 -7.62 7.24
N VAL A 124 -6.74 -8.21 6.05
CA VAL A 124 -7.29 -7.57 4.86
C VAL A 124 -8.73 -7.05 5.03
N LYS A 125 -9.60 -7.83 5.63
CA LYS A 125 -11.00 -7.45 5.85
C LYS A 125 -11.16 -6.36 6.92
N LEU A 126 -10.31 -6.38 7.95
CA LEU A 126 -10.29 -5.33 8.97
C LEU A 126 -9.83 -4.00 8.36
N MET A 127 -8.76 -4.03 7.58
CA MET A 127 -8.24 -2.87 6.87
C MET A 127 -9.30 -2.28 5.94
N ALA A 128 -9.88 -3.09 5.05
CA ALA A 128 -10.89 -2.62 4.11
C ALA A 128 -12.11 -2.01 4.83
N ARG A 129 -12.59 -2.64 5.90
CA ARG A 129 -13.68 -2.09 6.71
C ARG A 129 -13.34 -0.73 7.30
N ASP A 130 -12.14 -0.57 7.85
CA ASP A 130 -11.80 0.64 8.58
C ASP A 130 -11.36 1.77 7.65
N THR A 131 -10.79 1.48 6.48
CA THR A 131 -10.57 2.47 5.41
C THR A 131 -11.90 2.95 4.82
N GLU A 132 -12.87 2.06 4.62
CA GLU A 132 -14.23 2.44 4.17
C GLU A 132 -14.95 3.29 5.21
N LYS A 133 -14.85 2.98 6.51
CA LYS A 133 -15.38 3.84 7.57
C LYS A 133 -14.74 5.23 7.58
N ALA A 134 -13.50 5.32 7.16
CA ALA A 134 -12.79 6.59 7.02
C ALA A 134 -13.14 7.35 5.72
N GLY A 135 -14.06 6.81 4.91
CA GLY A 135 -14.59 7.42 3.70
C GLY A 135 -13.84 7.12 2.43
N ILE A 136 -12.88 6.18 2.44
CA ILE A 136 -12.14 5.79 1.24
C ILE A 136 -12.52 4.36 0.83
N PRO A 137 -13.22 4.17 -0.30
CA PRO A 137 -13.56 2.84 -0.80
C PRO A 137 -12.34 1.97 -0.99
N THR A 138 -12.42 0.69 -0.61
CA THR A 138 -11.28 -0.22 -0.69
C THR A 138 -11.63 -1.50 -1.44
N TYR A 139 -10.88 -1.76 -2.50
CA TYR A 139 -10.94 -3.01 -3.27
C TYR A 139 -9.94 -4.01 -2.70
N ILE A 140 -10.39 -5.24 -2.45
CA ILE A 140 -9.51 -6.35 -2.06
C ILE A 140 -9.20 -7.15 -3.32
N MET A 141 -7.95 -7.08 -3.77
CA MET A 141 -7.47 -7.83 -4.92
C MET A 141 -6.93 -9.18 -4.47
N TYR A 142 -7.54 -10.26 -4.98
CA TYR A 142 -7.12 -11.63 -4.73
C TYR A 142 -6.07 -12.03 -5.77
N ALA A 143 -4.87 -11.49 -5.64
CA ALA A 143 -3.76 -11.84 -6.53
C ALA A 143 -2.65 -12.53 -5.74
N ASP A 144 -1.89 -13.39 -6.39
CA ASP A 144 -0.68 -13.97 -5.83
C ASP A 144 0.51 -13.62 -6.71
N ALA A 145 1.61 -13.17 -6.10
CA ALA A 145 2.80 -12.77 -6.82
C ALA A 145 3.53 -13.94 -7.52
N PHE A 146 3.24 -15.15 -7.08
CA PHE A 146 4.00 -16.34 -7.47
C PHE A 146 3.14 -17.39 -8.17
N ASP A 147 1.81 -17.30 -8.06
CA ASP A 147 0.89 -18.28 -8.61
C ASP A 147 -0.34 -17.61 -9.23
N ASP A 148 -0.35 -17.48 -10.55
CA ASP A 148 -1.45 -16.90 -11.33
C ASP A 148 -2.69 -17.78 -11.40
N ARG A 149 -2.62 -19.03 -10.88
CA ARG A 149 -3.76 -19.95 -10.80
C ARG A 149 -4.69 -19.61 -9.64
N VAL A 150 -4.27 -18.77 -8.70
CA VAL A 150 -5.11 -18.36 -7.55
C VAL A 150 -6.35 -17.61 -8.03
N GLU A 151 -6.17 -16.69 -8.97
CA GLU A 151 -7.27 -16.03 -9.66
C GLU A 151 -6.83 -15.68 -11.08
N SER A 152 -7.67 -15.98 -12.07
CA SER A 152 -7.36 -15.61 -13.44
C SER A 152 -7.43 -14.10 -13.65
N TRP A 153 -6.63 -13.57 -14.57
CA TRP A 153 -6.64 -12.15 -14.89
C TRP A 153 -8.03 -11.62 -15.28
N ASP A 154 -8.79 -12.41 -16.04
CA ASP A 154 -10.12 -11.98 -16.50
C ASP A 154 -11.09 -11.80 -15.33
N VAL A 155 -11.03 -12.70 -14.33
CA VAL A 155 -11.83 -12.59 -13.11
C VAL A 155 -11.38 -11.40 -12.26
N THR A 156 -10.08 -11.20 -12.11
CA THR A 156 -9.54 -10.02 -11.39
C THR A 156 -10.01 -8.72 -12.02
N LYS A 157 -9.94 -8.62 -13.34
CA LYS A 157 -10.39 -7.45 -14.09
C LYS A 157 -11.90 -7.22 -13.93
N GLU A 158 -12.72 -8.24 -14.12
CA GLU A 158 -14.18 -8.15 -13.99
C GLU A 158 -14.59 -7.66 -12.60
N ARG A 159 -14.01 -8.23 -11.54
CA ARG A 159 -14.27 -7.83 -10.15
C ARG A 159 -13.84 -6.40 -9.86
N PHE A 160 -12.71 -5.98 -10.41
CA PHE A 160 -12.25 -4.61 -10.26
C PHE A 160 -13.19 -3.62 -10.96
N GLU A 161 -13.61 -3.92 -12.17
CA GLU A 161 -14.59 -3.10 -12.90
C GLU A 161 -15.94 -3.05 -12.19
N GLU A 162 -16.38 -4.16 -11.62
CA GLU A 162 -17.59 -4.21 -10.79
C GLU A 162 -17.45 -3.31 -9.55
N PHE A 163 -16.33 -3.38 -8.85
CA PHE A 163 -16.05 -2.50 -7.72
C PHE A 163 -16.15 -1.03 -8.12
N LEU A 164 -15.53 -0.62 -9.22
CA LEU A 164 -15.58 0.76 -9.69
C LEU A 164 -17.02 1.23 -9.99
N LYS A 165 -17.82 0.36 -10.60
CA LYS A 165 -19.24 0.63 -10.90
C LYS A 165 -20.08 0.73 -9.62
N VAL A 166 -19.99 -0.26 -8.73
CA VAL A 166 -20.76 -0.31 -7.48
C VAL A 166 -20.45 0.89 -6.58
N ARG A 167 -19.21 1.31 -6.56
CA ARG A 167 -18.76 2.48 -5.78
C ARG A 167 -18.99 3.81 -6.51
N ARG A 168 -19.56 3.79 -7.72
CA ARG A 168 -19.81 4.98 -8.56
C ARG A 168 -18.56 5.82 -8.80
N LEU A 169 -17.44 5.15 -8.94
CA LEU A 169 -16.14 5.79 -9.23
C LEU A 169 -15.99 6.05 -10.73
N LEU A 170 -16.63 5.25 -11.57
CA LEU A 170 -16.75 5.51 -13.00
C LEU A 170 -18.07 6.25 -13.26
N SER A 171 -17.97 7.41 -13.90
CA SER A 171 -19.11 8.18 -14.42
C SER A 171 -19.57 7.62 -15.77
#